data_3bab3d761fbe69dc0b3e58d8a959be3e
#
_entry.id   3bab3d761fbe69dc0b3e58d8a959be3e
#
_cell.length_a   1.000
_cell.length_b   1.000
_cell.length_c   1.000
_cell.angle_alpha   90.00
_cell.angle_beta   90.00
_cell.angle_gamma   90.00
#
_symmetry.space_group_name_H-M   'P 1'
#
loop_
_entity.id
_entity.type
_entity.pdbx_description
1 polymer ?
#
loop_
_entity_poly.entity_id
_entity_poly.type
_entity_poly.pdbx_seq_one_letter_code
_entity_poly.pdbx_strand_id
1 'polypeptide(L)'
;MPLSKIHNTLTSDHILLEGTDSTGANAGSNVTLDSSASSTDVGALMSYETGTVDAAVTLPVGRDNLSLTGSIAQVKQATQTSFITLNNSGTSAVFADIFLEVDITPTSASNKILLLASIPVSSGTADRLAFLKFIGGDTASSLSGRAIGSRTPCHQAVYFQSANEMLSVSMEHLDSPATTDAIRYEVRVAPSFTSGAVFINKVNFDSDNAYIPSATSTITAIEVIA
;
A
#
# COMPACT_ATOMS: atom_id res chain seq x y z
N MET A 1 -39.16 22.36 30.37
CA MET A 1 -39.02 23.70 29.74
C MET A 1 -38.18 23.48 28.50
N PRO A 2 -38.63 23.84 27.31
CA PRO A 2 -37.78 23.75 26.15
C PRO A 2 -36.73 24.86 26.24
N LEU A 3 -35.45 24.50 26.12
CA LEU A 3 -34.34 25.42 25.90
C LEU A 3 -34.48 26.05 24.52
N SER A 4 -35.08 27.23 24.45
CA SER A 4 -35.48 27.82 23.19
C SER A 4 -34.48 28.77 22.54
N LYS A 5 -33.30 28.92 23.00
CA LYS A 5 -32.14 29.56 22.30
C LYS A 5 -31.00 29.83 23.29
N ILE A 6 -29.86 29.25 23.06
CA ILE A 6 -28.61 29.75 23.60
C ILE A 6 -28.15 30.85 22.63
N HIS A 7 -28.28 32.13 23.05
CA HIS A 7 -27.77 33.25 22.30
C HIS A 7 -26.25 33.40 22.52
N ASN A 8 -25.57 33.57 21.54
CA ASN A 8 -24.28 33.85 20.97
C ASN A 8 -23.24 34.69 21.80
N THR A 9 -23.32 34.70 23.11
CA THR A 9 -22.32 35.34 23.97
C THR A 9 -22.00 34.49 25.20
N LEU A 10 -21.59 33.23 24.95
CA LEU A 10 -20.94 32.45 25.97
C LEU A 10 -19.45 32.82 25.96
N THR A 11 -19.03 33.62 26.94
CA THR A 11 -17.60 33.91 27.23
C THR A 11 -16.98 32.80 28.10
N SER A 12 -17.54 31.61 28.07
CA SER A 12 -17.05 30.46 28.82
C SER A 12 -16.50 29.42 27.85
N ASP A 13 -15.32 28.91 28.14
CA ASP A 13 -14.62 27.93 27.33
C ASP A 13 -15.29 26.54 27.36
N HIS A 14 -16.41 26.37 28.08
CA HIS A 14 -17.08 25.08 28.25
C HIS A 14 -18.57 25.22 28.11
N ILE A 15 -19.21 24.39 27.28
CA ILE A 15 -20.65 24.15 27.24
C ILE A 15 -20.91 22.80 27.88
N LEU A 16 -21.43 22.79 29.07
CA LEU A 16 -21.93 21.59 29.71
C LEU A 16 -23.39 21.37 29.31
N LEU A 17 -23.65 20.32 28.55
CA LEU A 17 -25.01 19.90 28.22
C LEU A 17 -25.39 18.78 29.16
N GLU A 18 -26.08 19.10 30.25
CA GLU A 18 -26.67 18.12 31.15
C GLU A 18 -28.13 17.86 30.74
N GLY A 19 -28.43 16.63 30.34
CA GLY A 19 -29.79 16.16 30.12
C GLY A 19 -30.12 15.07 31.10
N THR A 20 -31.04 15.35 32.02
CA THR A 20 -31.70 14.31 32.84
C THR A 20 -33.09 14.07 32.30
N ASP A 21 -33.46 12.82 32.08
CA ASP A 21 -34.85 12.47 31.83
C ASP A 21 -35.67 12.55 33.13
N SER A 22 -36.96 12.49 32.99
CA SER A 22 -37.89 12.56 34.14
C SER A 22 -37.79 11.37 35.10
N THR A 23 -36.97 10.37 34.82
CA THR A 23 -36.77 9.17 35.60
C THR A 23 -35.39 9.14 36.28
N GLY A 24 -34.56 10.14 36.04
CA GLY A 24 -33.22 10.22 36.61
C GLY A 24 -32.22 9.23 35.98
N ALA A 25 -32.63 8.51 34.95
CA ALA A 25 -31.72 7.73 34.15
C ALA A 25 -31.08 8.63 33.09
N ASN A 26 -29.79 8.44 32.81
CA ASN A 26 -29.12 9.08 31.70
C ASN A 26 -29.65 8.50 30.38
N ALA A 27 -30.87 8.91 30.00
CA ALA A 27 -31.35 8.61 28.66
C ALA A 27 -30.48 9.40 27.69
N GLY A 28 -29.75 8.70 26.85
CA GLY A 28 -28.78 9.28 25.92
C GLY A 28 -29.38 10.46 25.15
N SER A 29 -29.00 11.65 25.56
CA SER A 29 -29.42 12.87 24.88
C SER A 29 -28.61 12.96 23.61
N ASN A 30 -29.27 12.81 22.48
CA ASN A 30 -28.65 13.08 21.18
C ASN A 30 -28.37 14.57 21.06
N VAL A 31 -27.12 14.97 21.13
CA VAL A 31 -26.71 16.30 20.72
C VAL A 31 -26.65 16.29 19.20
N THR A 32 -27.66 16.83 18.55
CA THR A 32 -27.63 17.05 17.11
C THR A 32 -26.88 18.35 16.85
N LEU A 33 -25.69 18.25 16.34
CA LEU A 33 -24.99 19.39 15.77
C LEU A 33 -25.56 19.62 14.38
N ASP A 34 -26.15 20.81 14.14
CA ASP A 34 -26.70 21.17 12.85
C ASP A 34 -25.56 21.33 11.82
N SER A 35 -25.63 20.55 10.76
CA SER A 35 -24.62 20.51 9.69
C SER A 35 -24.63 21.74 8.78
N SER A 36 -25.45 22.75 9.06
CA SER A 36 -25.42 24.03 8.34
C SER A 36 -24.23 24.93 8.71
N ALA A 37 -23.49 24.57 9.79
CA ALA A 37 -22.24 25.22 10.13
C ALA A 37 -21.12 24.75 9.15
N SER A 38 -20.29 25.68 8.68
CA SER A 38 -19.22 25.36 7.75
C SER A 38 -18.29 24.32 8.36
N SER A 39 -17.74 23.43 7.54
CA SER A 39 -16.89 22.30 7.94
C SER A 39 -15.63 22.68 8.76
N THR A 40 -15.31 23.95 8.87
CA THR A 40 -14.22 24.50 9.68
C THR A 40 -14.54 24.59 11.17
N ASP A 41 -15.82 24.65 11.53
CA ASP A 41 -16.22 24.92 12.91
C ASP A 41 -16.40 23.64 13.76
N VAL A 42 -16.57 22.50 13.11
CA VAL A 42 -16.75 21.20 13.79
C VAL A 42 -15.43 20.66 14.38
N GLY A 43 -14.31 20.98 13.77
CA GLY A 43 -12.99 20.56 14.26
C GLY A 43 -12.54 21.22 15.57
N ALA A 44 -13.10 22.38 15.92
CA ALA A 44 -12.76 23.10 17.13
C ALA A 44 -13.53 22.62 18.38
N LEU A 45 -14.60 21.83 18.20
CA LEU A 45 -15.47 21.36 19.29
C LEU A 45 -15.02 20.07 19.96
N MET A 46 -13.92 19.44 19.51
CA MET A 46 -13.46 18.16 20.00
C MET A 46 -12.13 18.22 20.73
N SER A 47 -11.95 19.16 21.68
CA SER A 47 -10.88 19.03 22.65
C SER A 47 -11.39 18.20 23.84
N TYR A 48 -10.91 16.98 23.96
CA TYR A 48 -11.11 16.10 25.09
C TYR A 48 -10.21 16.52 26.25
N GLU A 49 -10.77 16.89 27.40
CA GLU A 49 -10.07 16.69 28.65
C GLU A 49 -10.25 15.24 29.12
N THR A 50 -9.14 14.62 29.52
CA THR A 50 -9.03 13.23 29.95
C THR A 50 -9.84 12.98 31.24
N GLY A 51 -11.12 12.73 31.09
CA GLY A 51 -11.96 12.11 32.11
C GLY A 51 -12.30 10.68 31.67
N THR A 52 -12.47 9.77 32.60
CA THR A 52 -12.95 8.40 32.36
C THR A 52 -14.23 8.44 31.56
N VAL A 53 -14.18 8.06 30.30
CA VAL A 53 -15.36 7.95 29.43
C VAL A 53 -15.85 6.52 29.55
N ASP A 54 -16.94 6.32 30.28
CA ASP A 54 -17.57 5.03 30.52
C ASP A 54 -18.42 4.50 29.34
N ALA A 55 -18.44 5.23 28.22
CA ALA A 55 -19.13 4.81 27.01
C ALA A 55 -18.32 5.20 25.78
N ALA A 56 -18.20 4.28 24.85
CA ALA A 56 -17.67 4.57 23.52
C ALA A 56 -18.53 5.64 22.85
N VAL A 57 -18.05 6.85 22.76
CA VAL A 57 -18.66 7.89 21.95
C VAL A 57 -18.47 7.50 20.50
N THR A 58 -19.48 6.86 19.92
CA THR A 58 -19.52 6.66 18.48
C THR A 58 -19.88 8.00 17.87
N LEU A 59 -18.89 8.71 17.41
CA LEU A 59 -19.13 9.86 16.55
C LEU A 59 -19.73 9.35 15.25
N PRO A 60 -20.94 9.76 14.87
CA PRO A 60 -21.47 9.50 13.55
C PRO A 60 -20.80 10.44 12.53
N VAL A 61 -19.49 10.41 12.50
CA VAL A 61 -18.75 10.99 11.39
C VAL A 61 -18.85 9.93 10.32
N GLY A 62 -19.72 10.13 9.35
CA GLY A 62 -19.63 9.37 8.12
C GLY A 62 -18.18 9.47 7.68
N ARG A 63 -17.55 8.34 7.42
CA ARG A 63 -16.14 8.27 6.96
C ARG A 63 -15.89 9.17 5.75
N ASP A 64 -16.96 9.53 5.08
CA ASP A 64 -16.98 10.27 3.81
C ASP A 64 -16.60 11.75 3.95
N ASN A 65 -16.61 12.30 5.17
CA ASN A 65 -16.30 13.72 5.42
C ASN A 65 -14.97 13.97 6.14
N LEU A 66 -14.27 12.94 6.59
CA LEU A 66 -12.93 13.06 7.12
C LEU A 66 -11.94 12.73 6.00
N SER A 67 -11.70 13.68 5.11
CA SER A 67 -10.66 13.58 4.09
C SER A 67 -9.28 13.68 4.78
N LEU A 68 -8.78 12.54 5.22
CA LEU A 68 -7.43 12.40 5.76
C LEU A 68 -6.48 12.12 4.59
N THR A 69 -6.20 13.14 3.79
CA THR A 69 -5.19 13.05 2.72
C THR A 69 -3.89 12.46 3.28
N GLY A 70 -3.36 11.44 2.62
CA GLY A 70 -2.17 10.72 3.06
C GLY A 70 -2.43 9.55 4.03
N SER A 71 -3.68 9.33 4.46
CA SER A 71 -4.03 8.17 5.26
C SER A 71 -4.05 6.90 4.43
N ILE A 72 -3.83 5.77 5.10
CA ILE A 72 -3.93 4.44 4.49
C ILE A 72 -5.37 3.96 4.55
N ALA A 73 -5.96 3.69 3.37
CA ALA A 73 -7.30 3.13 3.26
C ALA A 73 -7.30 1.60 3.39
N GLN A 74 -6.35 0.93 2.74
CA GLN A 74 -6.19 -0.53 2.83
C GLN A 74 -4.75 -0.95 2.52
N VAL A 75 -4.40 -2.15 2.97
CA VAL A 75 -3.13 -2.83 2.67
C VAL A 75 -3.43 -4.24 2.18
N LYS A 76 -2.82 -4.62 1.06
CA LYS A 76 -2.83 -5.97 0.51
C LYS A 76 -1.41 -6.46 0.34
N GLN A 77 -1.15 -7.71 0.70
CA GLN A 77 0.16 -8.33 0.52
C GLN A 77 0.03 -9.73 -0.07
N ALA A 78 0.95 -10.06 -0.94
CA ALA A 78 1.12 -11.41 -1.47
C ALA A 78 2.57 -11.87 -1.29
N THR A 79 2.73 -13.18 -1.22
CA THR A 79 4.02 -13.86 -1.03
C THR A 79 4.21 -14.94 -2.10
N GLN A 80 5.43 -15.04 -2.62
CA GLN A 80 5.84 -16.12 -3.50
C GLN A 80 6.96 -16.90 -2.83
N THR A 81 6.72 -18.18 -2.57
CA THR A 81 7.67 -19.10 -1.91
C THR A 81 8.28 -20.12 -2.86
N SER A 82 7.69 -20.28 -4.06
CA SER A 82 8.22 -21.23 -5.04
C SER A 82 9.57 -20.80 -5.57
N PHE A 83 10.39 -21.79 -5.89
CA PHE A 83 11.66 -21.60 -6.57
C PHE A 83 11.45 -21.44 -8.07
N ILE A 84 11.90 -20.33 -8.63
CA ILE A 84 11.73 -20.03 -10.05
C ILE A 84 13.08 -19.94 -10.74
N THR A 85 13.17 -20.47 -11.94
CA THR A 85 14.35 -20.38 -12.81
C THR A 85 13.97 -19.67 -14.10
N LEU A 86 14.63 -18.55 -14.38
CA LEU A 86 14.40 -17.75 -15.57
C LEU A 86 15.59 -17.88 -16.51
N ASN A 87 15.34 -18.41 -17.70
CA ASN A 87 16.32 -18.51 -18.78
C ASN A 87 15.98 -17.50 -19.87
N ASN A 88 17.00 -16.87 -20.43
CA ASN A 88 16.85 -16.03 -21.61
C ASN A 88 17.68 -16.64 -22.76
N SER A 89 17.06 -16.93 -23.87
CA SER A 89 17.70 -17.46 -25.08
C SER A 89 17.77 -16.43 -26.21
N GLY A 90 17.23 -15.23 -25.98
CA GLY A 90 17.18 -14.15 -26.97
C GLY A 90 18.31 -13.13 -26.83
N THR A 91 18.39 -12.23 -27.78
CA THR A 91 19.38 -11.12 -27.79
C THR A 91 18.93 -9.90 -26.99
N SER A 92 17.71 -9.91 -26.48
CA SER A 92 17.09 -8.84 -25.68
C SER A 92 16.60 -9.38 -24.36
N ALA A 93 16.53 -8.53 -23.34
CA ALA A 93 15.95 -8.89 -22.05
C ALA A 93 14.44 -9.17 -22.21
N VAL A 94 14.03 -10.39 -21.88
CA VAL A 94 12.63 -10.81 -21.91
C VAL A 94 12.13 -10.89 -20.47
N PHE A 95 11.18 -10.03 -20.12
CA PHE A 95 10.58 -10.02 -18.80
C PHE A 95 9.59 -11.18 -18.63
N ALA A 96 9.92 -12.08 -17.74
CA ALA A 96 9.09 -13.22 -17.39
C ALA A 96 8.30 -12.95 -16.10
N ASP A 97 7.14 -13.56 -16.00
CA ASP A 97 6.35 -13.61 -14.80
C ASP A 97 7.04 -14.48 -13.75
N ILE A 98 7.06 -14.00 -12.51
CA ILE A 98 7.55 -14.74 -11.34
C ILE A 98 6.41 -15.12 -10.39
N PHE A 99 5.14 -14.96 -10.82
CA PHE A 99 3.93 -15.27 -10.04
C PHE A 99 3.89 -14.54 -8.68
N LEU A 100 4.52 -13.38 -8.61
CA LEU A 100 4.44 -12.47 -7.48
C LEU A 100 3.49 -11.34 -7.85
N GLU A 101 2.23 -11.50 -7.46
CA GLU A 101 1.13 -10.62 -7.83
C GLU A 101 0.23 -10.29 -6.64
N VAL A 102 -0.37 -9.09 -6.63
CA VAL A 102 -1.32 -8.64 -5.62
C VAL A 102 -2.48 -7.91 -6.29
N ASP A 103 -3.69 -8.29 -5.89
CA ASP A 103 -4.94 -7.64 -6.34
C ASP A 103 -5.40 -6.61 -5.31
N ILE A 104 -5.77 -5.42 -5.78
CA ILE A 104 -6.34 -4.35 -4.97
C ILE A 104 -7.47 -3.65 -5.73
N THR A 105 -8.53 -3.29 -5.02
CA THR A 105 -9.65 -2.50 -5.56
C THR A 105 -9.66 -1.15 -4.87
N PRO A 106 -9.28 -0.06 -5.56
CA PRO A 106 -9.25 1.26 -4.93
C PRO A 106 -10.63 1.72 -4.49
N THR A 107 -10.70 2.36 -3.33
CA THR A 107 -11.96 2.90 -2.78
C THR A 107 -12.37 4.22 -3.43
N SER A 108 -11.43 4.90 -4.09
CA SER A 108 -11.66 6.13 -4.87
C SER A 108 -10.70 6.19 -6.06
N ALA A 109 -11.16 6.69 -7.19
CA ALA A 109 -10.35 6.91 -8.38
C ALA A 109 -9.26 8.00 -8.20
N SER A 110 -9.36 8.85 -7.19
CA SER A 110 -8.34 9.84 -6.85
C SER A 110 -7.20 9.26 -6.01
N ASN A 111 -7.42 8.11 -5.34
CA ASN A 111 -6.44 7.51 -4.45
C ASN A 111 -5.23 6.97 -5.22
N LYS A 112 -4.12 6.88 -4.52
CA LYS A 112 -2.86 6.36 -5.06
C LYS A 112 -2.55 4.99 -4.47
N ILE A 113 -1.80 4.19 -5.21
CA ILE A 113 -1.35 2.88 -4.73
C ILE A 113 0.17 2.89 -4.59
N LEU A 114 0.66 2.78 -3.37
CA LEU A 114 2.08 2.58 -3.08
C LEU A 114 2.39 1.09 -3.16
N LEU A 115 3.26 0.72 -4.08
CA LEU A 115 3.77 -0.63 -4.28
C LEU A 115 5.13 -0.77 -3.62
N LEU A 116 5.30 -1.82 -2.83
CA LEU A 116 6.57 -2.21 -2.23
C LEU A 116 6.81 -3.68 -2.57
N ALA A 117 8.04 -4.03 -2.98
CA ALA A 117 8.39 -5.43 -3.22
C ALA A 117 9.81 -5.74 -2.71
N SER A 118 9.99 -6.97 -2.22
CA SER A 118 11.28 -7.51 -1.82
C SER A 118 11.46 -8.88 -2.48
N ILE A 119 12.48 -9.01 -3.31
CA ILE A 119 12.70 -10.18 -4.15
C ILE A 119 14.13 -10.68 -3.97
N PRO A 120 14.34 -11.85 -3.36
CA PRO A 120 15.63 -12.54 -3.36
C PRO A 120 15.93 -13.11 -4.74
N VAL A 121 17.03 -12.65 -5.34
CA VAL A 121 17.44 -12.99 -6.70
C VAL A 121 18.88 -13.50 -6.68
N SER A 122 19.16 -14.51 -7.45
CA SER A 122 20.53 -15.00 -7.65
C SER A 122 20.81 -15.30 -9.13
N SER A 123 22.07 -15.50 -9.47
CA SER A 123 22.48 -15.88 -10.82
C SER A 123 23.39 -17.11 -10.77
N GLY A 124 23.26 -18.00 -11.76
CA GLY A 124 24.17 -19.12 -11.94
C GLY A 124 25.50 -18.73 -12.57
N THR A 125 25.66 -17.47 -12.98
CA THR A 125 26.84 -16.98 -13.70
C THR A 125 27.25 -15.62 -13.16
N ALA A 126 28.55 -15.41 -12.94
CA ALA A 126 29.12 -14.12 -12.56
C ALA A 126 29.02 -13.09 -13.71
N ASP A 127 29.20 -11.82 -13.37
CA ASP A 127 29.23 -10.69 -14.29
C ASP A 127 27.95 -10.55 -15.13
N ARG A 128 26.80 -10.69 -14.46
CA ARG A 128 25.48 -10.62 -15.08
C ARG A 128 24.55 -9.64 -14.35
N LEU A 129 23.54 -9.18 -15.08
CA LEU A 129 22.49 -8.32 -14.55
C LEU A 129 21.14 -9.07 -14.60
N ALA A 130 20.30 -8.77 -13.63
CA ALA A 130 18.87 -9.00 -13.74
C ALA A 130 18.14 -7.66 -13.66
N PHE A 131 17.10 -7.51 -14.46
CA PHE A 131 16.22 -6.35 -14.50
C PHE A 131 14.88 -6.71 -13.86
N LEU A 132 14.36 -5.82 -13.03
CA LEU A 132 13.08 -6.02 -12.34
C LEU A 132 12.16 -4.82 -12.61
N LYS A 133 10.88 -5.10 -12.79
CA LYS A 133 9.86 -4.05 -12.96
C LYS A 133 8.51 -4.43 -12.41
N PHE A 134 7.72 -3.43 -12.02
CA PHE A 134 6.30 -3.59 -11.79
C PHE A 134 5.53 -3.55 -13.13
N ILE A 135 4.47 -4.34 -13.17
CA ILE A 135 3.42 -4.29 -14.19
C ILE A 135 2.11 -4.07 -13.44
N GLY A 136 1.22 -3.25 -13.96
CA GLY A 136 -0.09 -3.05 -13.36
C GLY A 136 -0.94 -2.03 -14.10
N GLY A 137 -2.16 -1.85 -13.59
CA GLY A 137 -3.18 -1.00 -14.19
C GLY A 137 -3.99 -1.70 -15.28
N ASP A 138 -5.03 -1.02 -15.78
CA ASP A 138 -5.99 -1.54 -16.77
C ASP A 138 -5.38 -2.08 -18.05
N THR A 139 -4.17 -1.72 -18.38
CA THR A 139 -3.50 -2.08 -19.65
C THR A 139 -2.35 -3.05 -19.47
N ALA A 140 -2.15 -3.62 -18.27
CA ALA A 140 -0.93 -4.37 -17.94
C ALA A 140 0.35 -3.59 -18.32
N SER A 141 0.29 -2.28 -18.19
CA SER A 141 1.36 -1.37 -18.58
C SER A 141 2.57 -1.54 -17.69
N SER A 142 3.75 -1.38 -18.27
CA SER A 142 4.98 -1.31 -17.50
C SER A 142 5.03 0.01 -16.74
N LEU A 143 5.02 -0.05 -15.41
CA LEU A 143 5.22 1.11 -14.54
C LEU A 143 6.70 1.51 -14.44
N SER A 144 7.55 0.89 -15.22
CA SER A 144 9.01 1.02 -15.15
C SER A 144 9.55 2.29 -15.78
N GLY A 145 10.79 2.53 -15.47
CA GLY A 145 11.58 3.67 -15.80
C GLY A 145 11.64 4.10 -17.27
N ARG A 146 12.31 5.20 -17.52
CA ARG A 146 12.38 5.87 -18.80
C ARG A 146 13.11 5.05 -19.86
N ALA A 147 12.53 4.93 -21.05
CA ALA A 147 13.21 4.42 -22.23
C ALA A 147 14.26 5.43 -22.75
N ILE A 148 15.52 5.02 -22.86
CA ILE A 148 16.62 5.85 -23.37
C ILE A 148 17.45 5.01 -24.36
N GLY A 149 17.32 5.31 -25.64
CA GLY A 149 18.00 4.56 -26.70
C GLY A 149 17.60 3.08 -26.65
N SER A 150 18.57 2.18 -26.68
CA SER A 150 18.37 0.73 -26.63
C SER A 150 18.40 0.14 -25.23
N ARG A 151 18.41 0.97 -24.18
CA ARG A 151 18.42 0.50 -22.80
C ARG A 151 17.09 -0.12 -22.41
N THR A 152 17.15 -1.20 -21.63
CA THR A 152 15.96 -1.87 -21.10
C THR A 152 15.36 -1.07 -19.93
N PRO A 153 14.14 -0.53 -20.03
CA PRO A 153 13.49 0.14 -18.91
C PRO A 153 13.16 -0.84 -17.79
N CYS A 154 13.55 -0.51 -16.57
CA CYS A 154 13.28 -1.30 -15.39
C CYS A 154 13.17 -0.39 -14.17
N HIS A 155 12.59 -0.88 -13.04
CA HIS A 155 12.62 -0.18 -11.76
C HIS A 155 13.95 -0.36 -11.07
N GLN A 156 14.46 -1.59 -11.08
CA GLN A 156 15.72 -1.93 -10.48
C GLN A 156 16.51 -2.87 -11.38
N ALA A 157 17.83 -2.79 -11.24
CA ALA A 157 18.75 -3.74 -11.81
C ALA A 157 19.74 -4.19 -10.76
N VAL A 158 20.02 -5.46 -10.73
CA VAL A 158 21.00 -6.07 -9.82
C VAL A 158 22.13 -6.67 -10.64
N TYR A 159 23.37 -6.40 -10.23
CA TYR A 159 24.57 -6.96 -10.83
C TYR A 159 25.17 -8.02 -9.90
N PHE A 160 25.39 -9.22 -10.43
CA PHE A 160 25.99 -10.35 -9.72
C PHE A 160 27.47 -10.42 -10.02
N GLN A 161 28.29 -10.23 -9.00
CA GLN A 161 29.74 -10.32 -9.12
C GLN A 161 30.23 -11.78 -9.12
N SER A 162 29.47 -12.66 -8.48
CA SER A 162 29.79 -14.07 -8.37
C SER A 162 28.62 -14.96 -8.76
N ALA A 163 28.91 -16.15 -9.27
CA ALA A 163 27.90 -17.18 -9.42
C ALA A 163 27.38 -17.58 -8.02
N ASN A 164 26.07 -17.84 -7.95
CA ASN A 164 25.37 -18.23 -6.70
C ASN A 164 25.26 -17.14 -5.62
N GLU A 165 25.67 -15.92 -5.91
CA GLU A 165 25.40 -14.79 -5.05
C GLU A 165 23.90 -14.51 -5.02
N MET A 166 23.30 -14.50 -3.79
CA MET A 166 21.91 -14.13 -3.61
C MET A 166 21.82 -12.71 -3.05
N LEU A 167 21.10 -11.86 -3.75
CA LEU A 167 20.87 -10.47 -3.37
C LEU A 167 19.37 -10.22 -3.19
N SER A 168 19.00 -9.48 -2.16
CA SER A 168 17.63 -9.02 -2.00
C SER A 168 17.44 -7.69 -2.72
N VAL A 169 16.51 -7.66 -3.67
CA VAL A 169 16.16 -6.45 -4.43
C VAL A 169 14.89 -5.87 -3.85
N SER A 170 14.97 -4.63 -3.38
CA SER A 170 13.81 -3.86 -2.94
C SER A 170 13.39 -2.87 -4.02
N MET A 171 12.09 -2.78 -4.28
CA MET A 171 11.49 -1.86 -5.25
C MET A 171 10.32 -1.14 -4.63
N GLU A 172 10.12 0.10 -5.05
CA GLU A 172 8.97 0.93 -4.68
C GLU A 172 8.42 1.69 -5.88
N HIS A 173 7.12 1.92 -5.91
CA HIS A 173 6.46 2.75 -6.91
C HIS A 173 5.15 3.30 -6.37
N LEU A 174 4.86 4.57 -6.63
CA LEU A 174 3.57 5.19 -6.32
C LEU A 174 2.78 5.36 -7.61
N ASP A 175 1.76 4.53 -7.79
CA ASP A 175 0.86 4.57 -8.95
C ASP A 175 -0.37 5.44 -8.69
N SER A 176 -0.94 5.97 -9.79
CA SER A 176 -2.18 6.74 -9.81
C SER A 176 -3.13 6.08 -10.83
N PRO A 177 -3.81 5.00 -10.45
CA PRO A 177 -4.54 4.17 -11.39
C PRO A 177 -5.80 4.84 -11.98
N ALA A 178 -6.33 5.86 -11.31
CA ALA A 178 -7.50 6.63 -11.72
C ALA A 178 -8.77 5.78 -11.97
N THR A 179 -8.91 4.66 -11.27
CA THR A 179 -10.06 3.75 -11.36
C THR A 179 -10.47 3.22 -9.99
N THR A 180 -11.70 2.73 -9.88
CA THR A 180 -12.21 1.95 -8.75
C THR A 180 -12.40 0.48 -9.12
N ASP A 181 -11.98 0.05 -10.29
CA ASP A 181 -11.99 -1.35 -10.68
C ASP A 181 -10.86 -2.13 -9.99
N ALA A 182 -11.00 -3.46 -9.93
CA ALA A 182 -9.95 -4.30 -9.39
C ALA A 182 -8.71 -4.25 -10.28
N ILE A 183 -7.55 -4.01 -9.68
CA ILE A 183 -6.26 -3.90 -10.36
C ILE A 183 -5.37 -5.02 -9.86
N ARG A 184 -4.67 -5.67 -10.79
CA ARG A 184 -3.58 -6.59 -10.48
C ARG A 184 -2.24 -5.90 -10.72
N TYR A 185 -1.39 -5.93 -9.70
CA TYR A 185 0.02 -5.57 -9.81
C TYR A 185 0.88 -6.80 -9.69
N GLU A 186 1.90 -6.89 -10.54
CA GLU A 186 2.82 -8.01 -10.58
C GLU A 186 4.27 -7.54 -10.72
N VAL A 187 5.22 -8.39 -10.31
CA VAL A 187 6.65 -8.19 -10.56
C VAL A 187 7.08 -9.10 -11.69
N ARG A 188 7.80 -8.52 -12.66
CA ARG A 188 8.48 -9.28 -13.72
C ARG A 188 9.97 -9.11 -13.66
N VAL A 189 10.68 -10.17 -13.97
CA VAL A 189 12.14 -10.24 -13.95
C VAL A 189 12.67 -10.67 -15.31
N ALA A 190 13.75 -10.06 -15.75
CA ALA A 190 14.44 -10.42 -16.99
C ALA A 190 15.93 -10.60 -16.74
N PRO A 191 16.53 -11.74 -17.12
CA PRO A 191 17.97 -11.85 -17.26
C PRO A 191 18.48 -10.91 -18.37
N SER A 192 19.61 -10.25 -18.16
CA SER A 192 20.24 -9.36 -19.17
C SER A 192 21.09 -10.08 -20.20
N PHE A 193 21.14 -11.40 -20.19
CA PHE A 193 22.09 -12.21 -20.93
C PHE A 193 21.44 -13.41 -21.59
N THR A 194 22.08 -13.95 -22.60
CA THR A 194 21.59 -15.04 -23.47
C THR A 194 21.99 -16.44 -23.01
N SER A 195 22.85 -16.55 -21.99
CA SER A 195 23.29 -17.84 -21.43
C SER A 195 23.36 -17.76 -19.92
N GLY A 196 22.92 -18.82 -19.26
CA GLY A 196 22.82 -18.89 -17.81
C GLY A 196 21.37 -18.60 -17.34
N ALA A 197 21.16 -18.60 -16.06
CA ALA A 197 19.84 -18.42 -15.45
C ALA A 197 19.88 -17.41 -14.31
N VAL A 198 18.75 -16.72 -14.11
CA VAL A 198 18.42 -16.00 -12.89
C VAL A 198 17.45 -16.86 -12.09
N PHE A 199 17.66 -16.93 -10.80
CA PHE A 199 16.87 -17.71 -9.86
C PHE A 199 16.17 -16.77 -8.88
N ILE A 200 14.92 -17.08 -8.56
CA ILE A 200 14.11 -16.39 -7.56
C ILE A 200 13.92 -17.33 -6.38
N ASN A 201 14.12 -16.83 -5.17
CA ASN A 201 13.97 -17.50 -3.90
C ASN A 201 14.97 -18.65 -3.64
N LYS A 202 15.89 -18.90 -4.56
CA LYS A 202 16.92 -19.94 -4.42
C LYS A 202 18.24 -19.51 -5.07
N VAL A 203 19.28 -20.30 -4.83
CA VAL A 203 20.55 -20.24 -5.57
C VAL A 203 20.61 -21.33 -6.64
N ASN A 204 21.60 -21.27 -7.54
CA ASN A 204 21.75 -22.24 -8.63
C ASN A 204 21.99 -23.68 -8.15
N PHE A 205 22.83 -23.87 -7.13
CA PHE A 205 23.05 -25.21 -6.54
C PHE A 205 22.00 -25.48 -5.46
N ASP A 206 20.81 -25.79 -5.93
CA ASP A 206 19.66 -26.10 -5.08
C ASP A 206 19.76 -27.55 -4.59
N SER A 207 20.03 -27.75 -3.33
CA SER A 207 20.10 -29.07 -2.68
C SER A 207 19.50 -29.00 -1.27
N ASP A 208 18.95 -30.09 -0.80
CA ASP A 208 18.42 -30.19 0.56
C ASP A 208 19.57 -30.24 1.58
N ASN A 209 20.06 -29.05 1.93
CA ASN A 209 21.17 -28.84 2.83
C ASN A 209 20.94 -27.57 3.67
N ALA A 210 21.24 -27.65 4.97
CA ALA A 210 21.04 -26.56 5.91
C ALA A 210 21.81 -25.25 5.59
N TYR A 211 22.80 -25.30 4.70
CA TYR A 211 23.56 -24.12 4.25
C TYR A 211 23.02 -23.49 2.96
N ILE A 212 21.98 -24.07 2.37
CA ILE A 212 21.34 -23.55 1.15
C ILE A 212 20.12 -22.73 1.52
N PRO A 213 20.01 -21.46 1.07
CA PRO A 213 18.87 -20.61 1.40
C PRO A 213 17.60 -21.04 0.66
N SER A 214 16.48 -21.03 1.38
CA SER A 214 15.13 -21.04 0.85
C SER A 214 14.48 -19.71 1.22
N ALA A 215 14.37 -18.82 0.25
CA ALA A 215 13.92 -17.46 0.48
C ALA A 215 12.46 -17.26 0.01
N THR A 216 11.91 -16.09 0.32
CA THR A 216 10.53 -15.72 0.01
C THR A 216 10.49 -14.31 -0.58
N SER A 217 9.79 -14.15 -1.69
CA SER A 217 9.49 -12.84 -2.27
C SER A 217 8.16 -12.31 -1.78
N THR A 218 8.05 -11.01 -1.62
CA THR A 218 6.81 -10.34 -1.20
C THR A 218 6.50 -9.13 -2.08
N ILE A 219 5.21 -8.88 -2.29
CA ILE A 219 4.69 -7.63 -2.86
C ILE A 219 3.59 -7.10 -1.95
N THR A 220 3.60 -5.80 -1.70
CA THR A 220 2.59 -5.10 -0.89
C THR A 220 2.03 -3.94 -1.68
N ALA A 221 0.72 -3.83 -1.76
CA ALA A 221 -0.01 -2.69 -2.29
C ALA A 221 -0.72 -1.97 -1.14
N ILE A 222 -0.47 -0.67 -1.02
CA ILE A 222 -1.01 0.21 0.03
C ILE A 222 -1.80 1.31 -0.65
N GLU A 223 -3.11 1.36 -0.40
CA GLU A 223 -3.94 2.46 -0.89
C GLU A 223 -3.79 3.67 0.03
N VAL A 224 -3.41 4.80 -0.57
CA VAL A 224 -3.22 6.10 0.08
C VAL A 224 -4.31 7.05 -0.38
N ILE A 225 -5.03 7.64 0.55
CA ILE A 225 -6.09 8.63 0.29
C ILE A 225 -5.46 9.92 -0.24
N ALA A 226 -5.94 10.39 -1.41
CA ALA A 226 -5.45 11.60 -2.08
C ALA A 226 -6.43 12.77 -1.95
#